data_111e58389b2ede34a73cada38c0a3f6d
#
_entry.id   111e58389b2ede34a73cada38c0a3f6d
#
_cell.length_a   1.000
_cell.length_b   1.000
_cell.length_c   1.000
_cell.angle_alpha   90.00
_cell.angle_beta   90.00
_cell.angle_gamma   90.00
#
_symmetry.space_group_name_H-M   'P 1'
#
loop_
_entity.id
_entity.type
_entity.pdbx_description
1 polymer ?
#
loop_
_entity_poly.entity_id
_entity_poly.type
_entity_poly.pdbx_seq_one_letter_code
_entity_poly.pdbx_strand_id
1 'polypeptide(L)'
;MPWTITPEPPDSPTAAALWRAYYTEVSDRYYLLHEGRRTAPDELEREIAARTGDELRPPSGQLLVARHDGVPAGSAGVRLLTPETAELTRVFLHEPMRGKGGAPLLVQAAEAAARTLGATRMILDTRHDLTEARALYTRLGYQETPPHNNDTYAEHWFTKPLH
;
A
#
# COMPACT_ATOMS: atom_id res chain seq x y z
N MET A 1 -23.37 -0.59 2.93
CA MET A 1 -22.09 -0.63 3.66
C MET A 1 -21.39 0.69 3.50
N PRO A 2 -20.84 1.27 4.56
CA PRO A 2 -20.12 2.54 4.42
C PRO A 2 -18.86 2.43 3.58
N TRP A 3 -18.20 1.26 3.58
CA TRP A 3 -16.99 1.04 2.79
C TRP A 3 -17.31 0.44 1.44
N THR A 4 -16.75 1.03 0.38
CA THR A 4 -16.69 0.43 -0.95
C THR A 4 -15.25 0.43 -1.43
N ILE A 5 -14.82 -0.66 -2.08
CA ILE A 5 -13.45 -0.81 -2.55
C ILE A 5 -13.53 -1.27 -4.00
N THR A 6 -12.99 -0.45 -4.91
CA THR A 6 -13.11 -0.67 -6.34
C THR A 6 -11.79 -0.51 -7.06
N PRO A 7 -11.59 -1.21 -8.18
CA PRO A 7 -10.44 -0.95 -9.06
C PRO A 7 -10.42 0.49 -9.54
N GLU A 8 -9.21 1.04 -9.67
CA GLU A 8 -9.02 2.42 -10.11
C GLU A 8 -7.76 2.49 -10.98
N PRO A 9 -7.78 3.21 -12.11
CA PRO A 9 -6.53 3.46 -12.86
C PRO A 9 -5.54 4.24 -12.00
N PRO A 10 -4.24 3.87 -12.00
CA PRO A 10 -3.27 4.55 -11.14
C PRO A 10 -3.02 6.01 -11.51
N ASP A 11 -3.42 6.44 -12.69
CA ASP A 11 -3.30 7.83 -13.14
C ASP A 11 -4.58 8.65 -12.97
N SER A 12 -5.62 8.10 -12.33
CA SER A 12 -6.84 8.87 -12.07
C SER A 12 -6.54 10.03 -11.10
N PRO A 13 -7.32 11.13 -11.14
CA PRO A 13 -7.16 12.21 -10.18
C PRO A 13 -7.28 11.75 -8.72
N THR A 14 -8.20 10.83 -8.44
CA THR A 14 -8.35 10.26 -7.10
C THR A 14 -7.12 9.48 -6.68
N ALA A 15 -6.58 8.61 -7.56
CA ALA A 15 -5.37 7.85 -7.28
C ALA A 15 -4.17 8.76 -7.06
N ALA A 16 -4.02 9.80 -7.87
CA ALA A 16 -2.94 10.77 -7.74
C ALA A 16 -2.98 11.50 -6.39
N ALA A 17 -4.18 11.93 -5.98
CA ALA A 17 -4.36 12.62 -4.70
C ALA A 17 -4.05 11.70 -3.51
N LEU A 18 -4.49 10.45 -3.57
CA LEU A 18 -4.19 9.47 -2.51
C LEU A 18 -2.71 9.12 -2.47
N TRP A 19 -2.06 9.00 -3.62
CA TRP A 19 -0.62 8.74 -3.69
C TRP A 19 0.17 9.88 -3.06
N ARG A 20 -0.20 11.12 -3.38
CA ARG A 20 0.44 12.31 -2.79
C ARG A 20 0.29 12.32 -1.27
N ALA A 21 -0.91 12.06 -0.77
CA ALA A 21 -1.18 12.04 0.67
C ALA A 21 -0.37 10.94 1.36
N TYR A 22 -0.35 9.75 0.78
CA TYR A 22 0.39 8.60 1.31
C TYR A 22 1.89 8.90 1.35
N TYR A 23 2.46 9.31 0.21
CA TYR A 23 3.90 9.53 0.14
C TYR A 23 4.34 10.66 1.07
N THR A 24 3.56 11.73 1.14
CA THR A 24 3.84 12.84 2.05
C THR A 24 3.90 12.38 3.49
N GLU A 25 2.91 11.59 3.92
CA GLU A 25 2.87 11.09 5.30
C GLU A 25 4.06 10.19 5.62
N VAL A 26 4.35 9.20 4.78
CA VAL A 26 5.43 8.24 5.07
C VAL A 26 6.80 8.89 4.96
N SER A 27 6.99 9.82 4.04
CA SER A 27 8.25 10.54 3.87
C SER A 27 8.50 11.50 5.04
N ASP A 28 7.50 12.29 5.40
CA ASP A 28 7.62 13.21 6.53
C ASP A 28 7.86 12.47 7.84
N ARG A 29 7.18 11.35 8.03
CA ARG A 29 7.37 10.51 9.23
C ARG A 29 8.80 9.98 9.30
N TYR A 30 9.38 9.59 8.17
CA TYR A 30 10.77 9.15 8.11
C TYR A 30 11.74 10.28 8.50
N TYR A 31 11.60 11.45 7.89
CA TYR A 31 12.51 12.56 8.14
C TYR A 31 12.36 13.16 9.54
N LEU A 32 11.14 13.20 10.07
CA LEU A 32 10.93 13.64 11.46
C LEU A 32 11.60 12.68 12.45
N LEU A 33 11.54 11.37 12.19
CA LEU A 33 12.15 10.37 13.05
C LEU A 33 13.69 10.42 13.01
N HIS A 34 14.27 10.55 11.81
CA HIS A 34 15.71 10.41 11.62
C HIS A 34 16.47 11.73 11.60
N GLU A 35 15.84 12.85 11.23
CA GLU A 35 16.51 14.13 11.02
C GLU A 35 15.81 15.30 11.72
N GLY A 36 14.68 15.09 12.38
CA GLY A 36 13.94 16.13 13.09
C GLY A 36 13.31 17.18 12.17
N ARG A 37 13.12 16.89 10.89
CA ARG A 37 12.52 17.80 9.90
C ARG A 37 11.55 17.06 8.99
N ARG A 38 10.69 17.80 8.33
CA ARG A 38 9.85 17.25 7.27
C ARG A 38 10.61 17.15 5.95
N THR A 39 10.04 16.43 4.99
CA THR A 39 10.61 16.28 3.65
C THR A 39 10.74 17.66 2.98
N ALA A 40 11.89 17.92 2.35
CA ALA A 40 12.04 19.14 1.56
C ALA A 40 11.03 19.15 0.41
N PRO A 41 10.32 20.27 0.16
CA PRO A 41 9.27 20.32 -0.86
C PRO A 41 9.73 19.87 -2.25
N ASP A 42 10.93 20.25 -2.68
CA ASP A 42 11.45 19.87 -4.00
C ASP A 42 11.71 18.36 -4.09
N GLU A 43 12.24 17.77 -3.02
CA GLU A 43 12.47 16.33 -2.94
C GLU A 43 11.14 15.58 -2.99
N LEU A 44 10.14 16.04 -2.24
CA LEU A 44 8.82 15.43 -2.22
C LEU A 44 8.20 15.41 -3.62
N GLU A 45 8.24 16.53 -4.34
CA GLU A 45 7.68 16.62 -5.69
C GLU A 45 8.39 15.69 -6.67
N ARG A 46 9.74 15.62 -6.60
CA ARG A 46 10.51 14.71 -7.47
C ARG A 46 10.15 13.25 -7.22
N GLU A 47 10.04 12.86 -5.96
CA GLU A 47 9.76 11.47 -5.60
C GLU A 47 8.33 11.08 -5.95
N ILE A 48 7.36 11.98 -5.76
CA ILE A 48 5.98 11.72 -6.16
C ILE A 48 5.91 11.52 -7.67
N ALA A 49 6.56 12.40 -8.44
CA ALA A 49 6.55 12.34 -9.90
C ALA A 49 7.28 11.11 -10.45
N ALA A 50 8.31 10.62 -9.74
CA ALA A 50 9.11 9.48 -10.17
C ALA A 50 8.36 8.15 -10.13
N ARG A 51 7.27 8.07 -9.37
CA ARG A 51 6.53 6.82 -9.13
C ARG A 51 5.11 6.94 -9.66
N THR A 52 4.95 6.63 -10.94
CA THR A 52 3.67 6.76 -11.65
C THR A 52 2.66 5.68 -11.24
N GLY A 53 3.14 4.50 -10.80
CA GLY A 53 2.26 3.38 -10.48
C GLY A 53 1.78 2.63 -11.71
N ASP A 54 2.42 2.79 -12.85
CA ASP A 54 2.00 2.13 -14.10
C ASP A 54 1.99 0.60 -13.97
N GLU A 55 2.81 0.03 -13.09
CA GLU A 55 2.82 -1.41 -12.80
C GLU A 55 1.54 -1.88 -12.10
N LEU A 56 0.72 -0.96 -11.61
CA LEU A 56 -0.54 -1.27 -10.94
C LEU A 56 -1.72 -1.27 -11.91
N ARG A 57 -1.51 -1.82 -13.11
CA ARG A 57 -2.53 -1.97 -14.15
C ARG A 57 -2.69 -3.42 -14.54
N PRO A 58 -3.93 -3.87 -14.84
CA PRO A 58 -4.11 -5.21 -15.41
C PRO A 58 -3.31 -5.38 -16.73
N PRO A 59 -2.87 -6.59 -17.06
CA PRO A 59 -3.12 -7.86 -16.38
C PRO A 59 -2.11 -8.22 -15.28
N SER A 60 -1.08 -7.43 -15.06
CA SER A 60 0.00 -7.77 -14.13
C SER A 60 -0.10 -7.02 -12.80
N GLY A 61 -1.04 -6.12 -12.66
CA GLY A 61 -1.24 -5.37 -11.43
C GLY A 61 -2.64 -4.81 -11.32
N GLN A 62 -2.96 -4.22 -10.17
CA GLN A 62 -4.24 -3.56 -9.93
C GLN A 62 -4.09 -2.57 -8.79
N LEU A 63 -4.63 -1.36 -8.98
CA LEU A 63 -4.81 -0.41 -7.89
C LEU A 63 -6.27 -0.48 -7.43
N LEU A 64 -6.47 -0.43 -6.13
CA LEU A 64 -7.79 -0.38 -5.50
C LEU A 64 -7.92 0.92 -4.71
N VAL A 65 -9.08 1.54 -4.79
CA VAL A 65 -9.42 2.73 -4.00
C VAL A 65 -10.56 2.38 -3.06
N ALA A 66 -10.37 2.70 -1.78
CA ALA A 66 -11.39 2.55 -0.76
C ALA A 66 -12.10 3.89 -0.56
N ARG A 67 -13.43 3.86 -0.52
CA ARG A 67 -14.27 5.01 -0.23
C ARG A 67 -15.13 4.71 1.00
N HIS A 68 -15.28 5.72 1.84
CA HIS A 68 -16.19 5.65 2.99
C HIS A 68 -17.32 6.63 2.75
N ASP A 69 -18.55 6.11 2.65
CA ASP A 69 -19.73 6.90 2.29
C ASP A 69 -19.51 7.72 1.01
N GLY A 70 -18.84 7.10 0.02
CA GLY A 70 -18.55 7.71 -1.28
C GLY A 70 -17.33 8.62 -1.32
N VAL A 71 -16.69 8.89 -0.19
CA VAL A 71 -15.53 9.78 -0.12
C VAL A 71 -14.23 8.96 -0.20
N PRO A 72 -13.30 9.31 -1.10
CA PRO A 72 -12.01 8.61 -1.15
C PRO A 72 -11.30 8.62 0.20
N ALA A 73 -10.95 7.45 0.70
CA ALA A 73 -10.40 7.27 2.03
C ALA A 73 -9.02 6.62 2.04
N GLY A 74 -8.70 5.83 1.02
CA GLY A 74 -7.42 5.14 0.98
C GLY A 74 -7.24 4.30 -0.26
N SER A 75 -6.12 3.59 -0.33
CA SER A 75 -5.75 2.78 -1.48
C SER A 75 -4.91 1.59 -1.08
N ALA A 76 -4.81 0.62 -1.99
CA ALA A 76 -3.86 -0.48 -1.93
C ALA A 76 -3.55 -0.92 -3.36
N GLY A 77 -2.30 -1.29 -3.61
CA GLY A 77 -1.88 -1.80 -4.90
C GLY A 77 -1.37 -3.23 -4.79
N VAL A 78 -1.55 -4.00 -5.85
CA VAL A 78 -0.94 -5.32 -6.01
C VAL A 78 -0.29 -5.39 -7.39
N ARG A 79 0.85 -6.07 -7.46
CA ARG A 79 1.51 -6.36 -8.73
C ARG A 79 2.11 -7.75 -8.69
N LEU A 80 2.12 -8.44 -9.83
CA LEU A 80 2.78 -9.72 -9.94
C LEU A 80 4.29 -9.51 -10.09
N LEU A 81 5.05 -10.20 -9.25
CA LEU A 81 6.50 -10.30 -9.38
C LEU A 81 6.89 -11.56 -10.16
N THR A 82 6.12 -12.63 -9.95
CA THR A 82 6.14 -13.86 -10.74
C THR A 82 4.69 -14.25 -11.01
N PRO A 83 4.41 -15.26 -11.87
CA PRO A 83 3.02 -15.68 -12.07
C PRO A 83 2.28 -16.08 -10.81
N GLU A 84 2.98 -16.54 -9.78
CA GLU A 84 2.37 -17.02 -8.53
C GLU A 84 2.53 -16.07 -7.35
N THR A 85 3.40 -15.06 -7.43
CA THR A 85 3.71 -14.18 -6.29
C THR A 85 3.34 -12.74 -6.61
N ALA A 86 2.46 -12.17 -5.79
CA ALA A 86 2.08 -10.77 -5.86
C ALA A 86 2.73 -9.99 -4.71
N GLU A 87 3.02 -8.72 -4.97
CA GLU A 87 3.46 -7.78 -3.94
C GLU A 87 2.33 -6.84 -3.60
N LEU A 88 2.07 -6.70 -2.31
CA LEU A 88 1.15 -5.70 -1.76
C LEU A 88 1.94 -4.41 -1.53
N THR A 89 1.45 -3.32 -2.08
CA THR A 89 2.14 -2.02 -2.02
C THR A 89 1.13 -0.88 -1.87
N ARG A 90 1.60 0.30 -1.48
CA ARG A 90 0.80 1.52 -1.36
C ARG A 90 -0.46 1.37 -0.50
N VAL A 91 -0.36 0.62 0.60
CA VAL A 91 -1.47 0.49 1.54
C VAL A 91 -1.56 1.76 2.38
N PHE A 92 -2.69 2.45 2.29
CA PHE A 92 -2.86 3.75 2.92
C PHE A 92 -4.33 4.00 3.23
N LEU A 93 -4.58 4.56 4.42
CA LEU A 93 -5.85 5.20 4.79
C LEU A 93 -5.55 6.59 5.32
N HIS A 94 -6.33 7.57 4.89
CA HIS A 94 -6.29 8.91 5.47
C HIS A 94 -6.54 8.83 6.98
N GLU A 95 -5.80 9.64 7.73
CA GLU A 95 -5.89 9.64 9.20
C GLU A 95 -7.33 9.77 9.72
N PRO A 96 -8.18 10.70 9.21
CA PRO A 96 -9.55 10.81 9.69
C PRO A 96 -10.41 9.57 9.44
N MET A 97 -10.00 8.71 8.51
CA MET A 97 -10.74 7.50 8.14
C MET A 97 -10.25 6.24 8.88
N ARG A 98 -9.22 6.37 9.71
CA ARG A 98 -8.69 5.26 10.51
C ARG A 98 -9.61 4.96 11.68
N GLY A 99 -9.55 3.71 12.16
CA GLY A 99 -10.38 3.27 13.28
C GLY A 99 -11.83 2.98 12.91
N LYS A 100 -12.15 2.90 11.62
CA LYS A 100 -13.49 2.61 11.11
C LYS A 100 -13.61 1.25 10.42
N GLY A 101 -12.59 0.40 10.58
CA GLY A 101 -12.60 -0.96 10.04
C GLY A 101 -12.23 -1.08 8.57
N GLY A 102 -11.71 -0.02 7.94
CA GLY A 102 -11.40 -0.02 6.51
C GLY A 102 -10.13 -0.75 6.12
N ALA A 103 -9.08 -0.70 6.95
CA ALA A 103 -7.80 -1.28 6.59
C ALA A 103 -7.85 -2.80 6.37
N PRO A 104 -8.48 -3.60 7.24
CA PRO A 104 -8.62 -5.03 6.96
C PRO A 104 -9.39 -5.30 5.67
N LEU A 105 -10.45 -4.55 5.40
CA LEU A 105 -11.25 -4.71 4.18
C LEU A 105 -10.42 -4.39 2.94
N LEU A 106 -9.61 -3.35 3.01
CA LEU A 106 -8.75 -2.93 1.91
C LEU A 106 -7.69 -4.00 1.59
N VAL A 107 -7.03 -4.54 2.60
CA VAL A 107 -6.03 -5.60 2.40
C VAL A 107 -6.69 -6.87 1.87
N GLN A 108 -7.86 -7.24 2.38
CA GLN A 108 -8.61 -8.40 1.90
C GLN A 108 -9.03 -8.23 0.44
N ALA A 109 -9.44 -7.02 0.04
CA ALA A 109 -9.75 -6.73 -1.35
C ALA A 109 -8.52 -6.84 -2.25
N ALA A 110 -7.36 -6.39 -1.75
CA ALA A 110 -6.09 -6.54 -2.46
C ALA A 110 -5.72 -8.02 -2.63
N GLU A 111 -5.95 -8.84 -1.62
CA GLU A 111 -5.73 -10.30 -1.72
C GLU A 111 -6.62 -10.93 -2.76
N ALA A 112 -7.89 -10.54 -2.81
CA ALA A 112 -8.82 -11.01 -3.83
C ALA A 112 -8.37 -10.61 -5.24
N ALA A 113 -7.91 -9.37 -5.40
CA ALA A 113 -7.35 -8.90 -6.66
C ALA A 113 -6.12 -9.69 -7.07
N ALA A 114 -5.23 -9.99 -6.12
CA ALA A 114 -4.03 -10.79 -6.38
C ALA A 114 -4.40 -12.20 -6.87
N ARG A 115 -5.41 -12.84 -6.25
CA ARG A 115 -5.92 -14.15 -6.71
C ARG A 115 -6.45 -14.06 -8.13
N THR A 116 -7.17 -13.01 -8.45
CA THR A 116 -7.71 -12.79 -9.81
C THR A 116 -6.56 -12.67 -10.83
N LEU A 117 -5.42 -12.10 -10.45
CA LEU A 117 -4.23 -12.04 -11.29
C LEU A 117 -3.50 -13.39 -11.40
N GLY A 118 -3.87 -14.37 -10.60
CA GLY A 118 -3.27 -15.72 -10.61
C GLY A 118 -2.32 -15.99 -9.45
N ALA A 119 -2.13 -15.05 -8.53
CA ALA A 119 -1.19 -15.23 -7.42
C ALA A 119 -1.71 -16.23 -6.40
N THR A 120 -0.79 -17.02 -5.85
CA THR A 120 -1.03 -17.96 -4.76
C THR A 120 -0.34 -17.54 -3.47
N ARG A 121 0.43 -16.46 -3.53
CA ARG A 121 1.15 -15.91 -2.37
C ARG A 121 1.26 -14.40 -2.49
N MET A 122 1.11 -13.71 -1.37
CA MET A 122 1.35 -12.28 -1.25
C MET A 122 2.62 -12.05 -0.44
N ILE A 123 3.43 -11.09 -0.88
CA ILE A 123 4.58 -10.61 -0.10
C ILE A 123 4.47 -9.10 0.05
N LEU A 124 5.11 -8.58 1.06
CA LEU A 124 5.22 -7.14 1.29
C LEU A 124 6.45 -6.83 2.12
N ASP A 125 6.84 -5.57 2.11
CA ASP A 125 7.83 -5.06 3.06
C ASP A 125 7.32 -3.75 3.66
N THR A 126 7.87 -3.37 4.82
CA THR A 126 7.49 -2.15 5.51
C THR A 126 8.63 -1.67 6.41
N ARG A 127 8.51 -0.44 6.91
CA ARG A 127 9.50 0.13 7.83
C ARG A 127 9.18 -0.24 9.28
N HIS A 128 10.21 -0.24 10.11
CA HIS A 128 10.08 -0.56 11.54
C HIS A 128 9.17 0.43 12.28
N ASP A 129 9.22 1.72 11.91
CA ASP A 129 8.44 2.77 12.57
C ASP A 129 6.94 2.72 12.24
N LEU A 130 6.55 1.99 11.20
CA LEU A 130 5.15 1.84 10.82
C LEU A 130 4.50 0.70 11.63
N THR A 131 4.43 0.90 12.93
CA THR A 131 3.99 -0.14 13.88
C THR A 131 2.55 -0.58 13.68
N GLU A 132 1.67 0.35 13.32
CA GLU A 132 0.26 0.04 13.05
C GLU A 132 0.09 -0.83 11.81
N ALA A 133 0.91 -0.61 10.78
CA ALA A 133 0.90 -1.46 9.59
C ALA A 133 1.40 -2.87 9.91
N ARG A 134 2.49 -2.98 10.67
CA ARG A 134 3.03 -4.29 11.07
C ARG A 134 2.02 -5.09 11.89
N ALA A 135 1.33 -4.42 12.83
CA ALA A 135 0.29 -5.07 13.63
C ALA A 135 -0.89 -5.53 12.78
N LEU A 136 -1.30 -4.72 11.80
CA LEU A 136 -2.36 -5.07 10.86
C LEU A 136 -2.01 -6.34 10.08
N TYR A 137 -0.81 -6.40 9.48
CA TYR A 137 -0.42 -7.55 8.68
C TYR A 137 -0.35 -8.82 9.53
N THR A 138 0.20 -8.73 10.74
CA THR A 138 0.24 -9.87 11.65
C THR A 138 -1.17 -10.39 11.97
N ARG A 139 -2.11 -9.48 12.26
CA ARG A 139 -3.51 -9.87 12.52
C ARG A 139 -4.17 -10.53 11.32
N LEU A 140 -3.80 -10.14 10.12
CA LEU A 140 -4.38 -10.67 8.89
C LEU A 140 -3.71 -11.96 8.41
N GLY A 141 -2.78 -12.51 9.20
CA GLY A 141 -2.18 -13.82 8.92
C GLY A 141 -0.87 -13.75 8.14
N TYR A 142 -0.30 -12.57 7.96
CA TYR A 142 1.03 -12.43 7.35
C TYR A 142 2.09 -12.85 8.36
N GLN A 143 3.09 -13.59 7.88
CA GLN A 143 4.21 -14.05 8.71
C GLN A 143 5.47 -13.31 8.28
N GLU A 144 6.25 -12.89 9.26
CA GLU A 144 7.51 -12.22 8.99
C GLU A 144 8.52 -13.22 8.44
N THR A 145 9.32 -12.79 7.45
CA THR A 145 10.30 -13.61 6.74
C THR A 145 11.66 -12.92 6.71
N PRO A 146 12.73 -13.64 6.36
CA PRO A 146 13.97 -12.98 5.95
C PRO A 146 13.74 -12.07 4.74
N PRO A 147 14.65 -11.10 4.50
CA PRO A 147 14.52 -10.21 3.36
C PRO A 147 14.40 -10.95 2.03
N HIS A 148 13.42 -10.54 1.21
CA HIS A 148 13.24 -11.08 -0.14
C HIS A 148 13.54 -10.02 -1.22
N ASN A 149 13.97 -8.82 -0.80
CA ASN A 149 14.46 -7.78 -1.69
C ASN A 149 15.48 -6.91 -0.96
N ASN A 150 16.08 -5.96 -1.68
CA ASN A 150 17.08 -5.02 -1.16
C ASN A 150 16.54 -3.59 -1.11
N ASP A 151 15.26 -3.42 -0.90
CA ASP A 151 14.66 -2.09 -0.81
C ASP A 151 15.33 -1.28 0.31
N THR A 152 15.74 -0.05 0.00
CA THR A 152 16.52 0.80 0.89
C THR A 152 15.81 1.08 2.22
N TYR A 153 14.48 1.22 2.19
CA TYR A 153 13.71 1.59 3.37
C TYR A 153 13.02 0.41 4.02
N ALA A 154 13.07 -0.79 3.44
CA ALA A 154 12.45 -1.97 4.01
C ALA A 154 13.25 -2.46 5.21
N GLU A 155 12.54 -2.76 6.30
CA GLU A 155 13.14 -3.23 7.55
C GLU A 155 12.44 -4.49 8.08
N HIS A 156 11.23 -4.77 7.57
CA HIS A 156 10.46 -5.96 7.89
C HIS A 156 9.83 -6.51 6.62
N TRP A 157 9.89 -7.82 6.44
CA TRP A 157 9.36 -8.53 5.26
C TRP A 157 8.34 -9.55 5.70
N PHE A 158 7.25 -9.66 4.96
CA PHE A 158 6.11 -10.52 5.32
C PHE A 158 5.66 -11.31 4.11
N THR A 159 5.05 -12.47 4.38
CA THR A 159 4.43 -13.32 3.35
C THR A 159 3.12 -13.91 3.87
N LYS A 160 2.21 -14.21 2.96
CA LYS A 160 0.96 -14.90 3.26
C LYS A 160 0.54 -15.76 2.07
N PRO A 161 0.25 -17.07 2.28
CA PRO A 161 -0.34 -17.86 1.21
C PRO A 161 -1.77 -17.38 0.93
N LEU A 162 -2.13 -17.37 -0.35
CA LEU A 162 -3.47 -17.00 -0.81
C LEU A 162 -4.19 -18.28 -1.27
N HIS A 163 -5.27 -18.59 -0.62
CA HIS A 163 -6.04 -19.80 -0.93
C HIS A 163 -7.26 -19.51 -1.80
#